data_67b316936f87a756464b7ac11180ec42
#
_entry.id   67b316936f87a756464b7ac11180ec42
#
_cell.length_a   1.000
_cell.length_b   1.000
_cell.length_c   1.000
_cell.angle_alpha   90.00
_cell.angle_beta   90.00
_cell.angle_gamma   90.00
#
_symmetry.space_group_name_H-M   'P 1'
#
loop_
_entity.id
_entity.type
_entity.pdbx_description
1 polymer ?
#
loop_
_entity_poly.entity_id
_entity_poly.type
_entity_poly.pdbx_seq_one_letter_code
_entity_poly.pdbx_strand_id
1 'polypeptide(L)'
;MPDQDTIIALATASGSGAIAVIRISGADAIDKVTPHFRAASARELTACESHTVHLGWLDKGERLLDEVLVTLFRAPRSYTGENVVEISCHGSQYIQQEILQFFLGQGCRMARAGEFTLRAFLHGKMDLSQAEAVADLIASENEASHLLALSLIHISEPTR
;
A
#
# COMPACT_ATOMS: atom_id res chain seq x y z
N MET A 1 17.08 10.39 2.75
CA MET A 1 17.40 9.00 3.11
C MET A 1 16.33 8.10 2.51
N PRO A 2 16.69 7.02 1.80
CA PRO A 2 15.70 6.17 1.17
C PRO A 2 14.69 5.58 2.14
N ASP A 3 15.08 5.31 3.37
CA ASP A 3 14.23 4.79 4.43
C ASP A 3 13.28 5.83 5.04
N GLN A 4 13.38 7.08 4.61
CA GLN A 4 12.49 8.17 5.05
C GLN A 4 11.50 8.59 3.97
N ASP A 5 11.63 8.05 2.77
CA ASP A 5 10.69 8.32 1.68
C ASP A 5 9.31 7.78 2.03
N THR A 6 8.28 8.47 1.56
CA THR A 6 6.92 7.95 1.63
C THR A 6 6.74 6.88 0.57
N ILE A 7 6.39 5.68 0.99
CA ILE A 7 6.24 4.53 0.10
C ILE A 7 4.78 4.13 -0.03
N ILE A 8 4.44 3.55 -1.17
CA ILE A 8 3.10 3.11 -1.50
C ILE A 8 3.14 1.73 -2.15
N ALA A 9 2.17 0.91 -1.85
CA ALA A 9 1.96 -0.36 -2.55
C ALA A 9 0.54 -0.86 -2.36
N LEU A 10 0.14 -1.77 -3.24
CA LEU A 10 -1.05 -2.57 -3.06
C LEU A 10 -0.80 -3.55 -1.90
N ALA A 11 -1.65 -3.50 -0.87
CA ALA A 11 -1.51 -4.33 0.32
C ALA A 11 -2.35 -5.62 0.24
N THR A 12 -3.29 -5.69 -0.68
CA THR A 12 -4.08 -6.89 -0.98
C THR A 12 -3.46 -7.66 -2.14
N ALA A 13 -3.92 -8.88 -2.37
CA ALA A 13 -3.42 -9.70 -3.47
C ALA A 13 -3.58 -8.98 -4.82
N SER A 14 -2.63 -9.20 -5.73
CA SER A 14 -2.69 -8.63 -7.07
C SER A 14 -3.87 -9.24 -7.86
N GLY A 15 -4.34 -8.49 -8.86
CA GLY A 15 -5.47 -8.86 -9.67
C GLY A 15 -6.74 -8.14 -9.26
N SER A 16 -7.86 -8.50 -9.87
CA SER A 16 -9.17 -7.91 -9.59
C SER A 16 -9.84 -8.61 -8.42
N GLY A 17 -10.58 -7.85 -7.63
CA GLY A 17 -11.39 -8.36 -6.54
C GLY A 17 -12.50 -7.37 -6.22
N ALA A 18 -13.27 -7.62 -5.16
CA ALA A 18 -14.33 -6.71 -4.74
C ALA A 18 -13.71 -5.42 -4.15
N ILE A 19 -12.67 -5.58 -3.35
CA ILE A 19 -12.01 -4.48 -2.64
C ILE A 19 -10.51 -4.67 -2.78
N ALA A 20 -9.79 -3.58 -2.93
CA ALA A 20 -8.34 -3.54 -2.84
C ALA A 20 -7.93 -2.51 -1.80
N VAL A 21 -6.84 -2.78 -1.10
CA VAL A 21 -6.27 -1.86 -0.12
C VAL A 21 -4.90 -1.39 -0.61
N ILE A 22 -4.75 -0.08 -0.67
CA ILE A 22 -3.48 0.56 -1.00
C ILE A 22 -2.94 1.18 0.27
N ARG A 23 -1.69 0.86 0.60
CA ARG A 23 -1.03 1.34 1.82
C ARG A 23 0.03 2.36 1.49
N ILE A 24 0.00 3.47 2.21
CA ILE A 24 0.99 4.55 2.12
C ILE A 24 1.64 4.69 3.49
N SER A 25 2.97 4.68 3.56
CA SER A 25 3.70 4.77 4.82
C SER A 25 4.83 5.76 4.71
N GLY A 26 4.94 6.63 5.71
CA GLY A 26 5.98 7.64 5.80
C GLY A 26 5.59 8.76 6.74
N ALA A 27 6.55 9.62 7.08
CA ALA A 27 6.29 10.73 8.00
C ALA A 27 5.21 11.67 7.47
N ASP A 28 5.11 11.84 6.16
CA ASP A 28 4.13 12.72 5.51
C ASP A 28 3.00 11.97 4.79
N ALA A 29 2.76 10.70 5.13
CA ALA A 29 1.72 9.91 4.48
C ALA A 29 0.35 10.55 4.56
N ILE A 30 -0.02 11.05 5.74
CA ILE A 30 -1.32 11.70 5.95
C ILE A 30 -1.40 13.00 5.14
N ASP A 31 -0.32 13.77 5.13
CA ASP A 31 -0.26 15.03 4.39
C ASP A 31 -0.33 14.81 2.87
N LYS A 32 0.17 13.68 2.38
CA LYS A 32 0.08 13.32 0.95
C LYS A 32 -1.35 13.02 0.52
N VAL A 33 -2.14 12.43 1.39
CA VAL A 33 -3.52 12.02 1.05
C VAL A 33 -4.52 13.15 1.28
N THR A 34 -4.34 13.94 2.33
CA THR A 34 -5.30 14.95 2.77
C THR A 34 -5.78 15.89 1.66
N PRO A 35 -4.90 16.47 0.81
CA PRO A 35 -5.36 17.41 -0.22
C PRO A 35 -6.27 16.79 -1.29
N HIS A 36 -6.27 15.46 -1.39
CA HIS A 36 -6.97 14.74 -2.47
C HIS A 36 -8.16 13.93 -1.97
N PHE A 37 -8.44 14.00 -0.67
CA PHE A 37 -9.53 13.25 -0.05
C PHE A 37 -10.57 14.20 0.51
N ARG A 38 -11.83 14.02 0.09
CA ARG A 38 -12.99 14.74 0.63
C ARG A 38 -13.78 13.78 1.50
N ALA A 39 -13.71 13.94 2.82
CA ALA A 39 -14.47 13.11 3.75
C ALA A 39 -15.95 13.44 3.67
N ALA A 40 -16.80 12.41 3.77
CA ALA A 40 -18.25 12.58 3.85
C ALA A 40 -18.64 13.45 5.06
N SER A 41 -17.85 13.36 6.15
CA SER A 41 -18.05 14.18 7.35
C SER A 41 -17.56 15.62 7.20
N ALA A 42 -16.92 15.97 6.09
CA ALA A 42 -16.26 17.25 5.83
C ALA A 42 -15.07 17.56 6.76
N ARG A 43 -14.59 16.59 7.56
CA ARG A 43 -13.41 16.76 8.40
C ARG A 43 -12.15 16.45 7.60
N GLU A 44 -11.10 17.24 7.84
CA GLU A 44 -9.80 16.96 7.23
C GLU A 44 -9.09 15.81 7.96
N LEU A 45 -8.38 14.98 7.22
CA LEU A 45 -7.65 13.84 7.80
C LEU A 45 -6.62 14.27 8.83
N THR A 46 -5.98 15.41 8.63
CA THR A 46 -4.99 15.94 9.56
C THR A 46 -5.57 16.24 10.94
N ALA A 47 -6.87 16.46 11.02
CA ALA A 47 -7.58 16.70 12.28
C ALA A 47 -8.17 15.43 12.91
N CYS A 48 -8.04 14.29 12.24
CA CYS A 48 -8.62 13.03 12.71
C CYS A 48 -7.64 12.25 13.57
N GLU A 49 -8.20 11.44 14.47
CA GLU A 49 -7.40 10.63 15.39
C GLU A 49 -6.85 9.38 14.69
N SER A 50 -5.85 8.78 15.30
CA SER A 50 -5.30 7.50 14.85
C SER A 50 -6.33 6.38 15.02
N HIS A 51 -6.25 5.36 14.16
CA HIS A 51 -7.12 4.19 14.20
C HIS A 51 -8.59 4.54 13.95
N THR A 52 -8.81 5.49 13.05
CA THR A 52 -10.15 5.88 12.61
C THR A 52 -10.31 5.65 11.11
N VAL A 53 -11.54 5.37 10.71
CA VAL A 53 -11.90 5.09 9.32
C VAL A 53 -12.85 6.16 8.82
N HIS A 54 -12.61 6.65 7.62
CA HIS A 54 -13.36 7.76 7.04
C HIS A 54 -13.83 7.42 5.64
N LEU A 55 -15.14 7.51 5.43
CA LEU A 55 -15.72 7.39 4.10
C LEU A 55 -15.55 8.72 3.36
N GLY A 56 -15.21 8.66 2.10
CA GLY A 56 -15.12 9.86 1.28
C GLY A 56 -14.71 9.55 -0.15
N TRP A 57 -14.22 10.56 -0.82
CA TRP A 57 -13.90 10.52 -2.24
C TRP A 57 -12.46 10.95 -2.46
N LEU A 58 -11.74 10.17 -3.28
CA LEU A 58 -10.42 10.57 -3.79
C LEU A 58 -10.59 11.30 -5.11
N ASP A 59 -10.00 12.48 -5.20
CA ASP A 59 -10.05 13.30 -6.39
C ASP A 59 -8.68 13.48 -7.01
N LYS A 60 -8.65 13.43 -8.34
CA LYS A 60 -7.50 13.82 -9.15
C LYS A 60 -7.85 15.13 -9.84
N GLY A 61 -7.53 16.26 -9.20
CA GLY A 61 -8.02 17.55 -9.65
C GLY A 61 -9.53 17.61 -9.55
N GLU A 62 -10.21 17.89 -10.66
CA GLU A 62 -11.68 17.92 -10.72
C GLU A 62 -12.31 16.57 -10.99
N ARG A 63 -11.50 15.56 -11.29
CA ARG A 63 -11.97 14.21 -11.64
C ARG A 63 -11.97 13.30 -10.41
N LEU A 64 -13.07 12.58 -10.23
CA LEU A 64 -13.18 11.58 -9.18
C LEU A 64 -12.36 10.33 -9.56
N LEU A 65 -11.48 9.89 -8.67
CA LEU A 65 -10.79 8.60 -8.82
C LEU A 65 -11.67 7.45 -8.33
N ASP A 66 -12.16 7.54 -7.10
CA ASP A 66 -13.02 6.52 -6.52
C ASP A 66 -13.64 7.00 -5.20
N GLU A 67 -14.75 6.38 -4.81
CA GLU A 67 -15.28 6.47 -3.46
C GLU A 67 -14.57 5.43 -2.61
N VAL A 68 -13.99 5.85 -1.48
CA VAL A 68 -13.05 5.04 -0.71
C VAL A 68 -13.30 5.13 0.79
N LEU A 69 -12.74 4.16 1.52
CA LEU A 69 -12.56 4.26 2.97
C LEU A 69 -11.08 4.51 3.23
N VAL A 70 -10.78 5.54 4.01
CA VAL A 70 -9.42 5.86 4.43
C VAL A 70 -9.26 5.54 5.90
N THR A 71 -8.27 4.72 6.23
CA THR A 71 -7.92 4.38 7.61
C THR A 71 -6.59 5.06 7.95
N LEU A 72 -6.54 5.72 9.09
CA LEU A 72 -5.35 6.42 9.57
C LEU A 72 -4.68 5.66 10.70
N PHE A 73 -3.35 5.61 10.66
CA PHE A 73 -2.53 5.11 11.76
C PHE A 73 -1.42 6.13 11.99
N ARG A 74 -1.41 6.78 13.15
CA ARG A 74 -0.39 7.77 13.47
C ARG A 74 0.80 7.13 14.17
N ALA A 75 2.00 7.55 13.76
CA ALA A 75 3.24 7.10 14.37
C ALA A 75 3.21 7.32 15.89
N PRO A 76 3.76 6.41 16.71
CA PRO A 76 4.39 5.16 16.32
C PRO A 76 3.42 3.96 16.24
N ARG A 77 2.12 4.19 16.40
CA ARG A 77 1.10 3.15 16.49
C ARG A 77 0.62 2.72 15.13
N SER A 78 1.49 2.04 14.39
CA SER A 78 1.23 1.54 13.05
C SER A 78 2.10 0.31 12.78
N TYR A 79 1.84 -0.37 11.67
CA TYR A 79 2.63 -1.53 11.28
C TYR A 79 4.12 -1.19 11.11
N THR A 80 4.42 -0.09 10.45
CA THR A 80 5.80 0.32 10.17
C THR A 80 6.42 1.18 11.28
N GLY A 81 5.62 1.67 12.22
CA GLY A 81 6.06 2.68 13.18
C GLY A 81 6.00 4.10 12.66
N GLU A 82 5.68 4.28 11.38
CA GLU A 82 5.50 5.59 10.74
C GLU A 82 4.01 5.95 10.69
N ASN A 83 3.68 7.14 10.18
CA ASN A 83 2.31 7.43 9.81
C ASN A 83 1.93 6.56 8.63
N VAL A 84 0.77 5.91 8.71
CA VAL A 84 0.28 5.00 7.68
C VAL A 84 -1.14 5.38 7.32
N VAL A 85 -1.42 5.41 6.02
CA VAL A 85 -2.76 5.57 5.48
C VAL A 85 -3.08 4.34 4.65
N GLU A 86 -4.22 3.71 4.92
CA GLU A 86 -4.73 2.62 4.09
C GLU A 86 -5.98 3.09 3.37
N ILE A 87 -5.98 2.97 2.06
CA ILE A 87 -7.09 3.37 1.20
C ILE A 87 -7.76 2.10 0.70
N SER A 88 -8.98 1.85 1.16
CA SER A 88 -9.81 0.74 0.65
C SER A 88 -10.63 1.28 -0.52
N CYS A 89 -10.35 0.78 -1.71
CA CYS A 89 -11.00 1.20 -2.95
C CYS A 89 -11.70 0.02 -3.63
N HIS A 90 -12.44 0.30 -4.68
CA HIS A 90 -12.98 -0.75 -5.53
C HIS A 90 -11.85 -1.54 -6.16
N GLY A 91 -12.02 -2.86 -6.25
CA GLY A 91 -10.94 -3.78 -6.55
C GLY A 91 -10.67 -4.00 -8.03
N SER A 92 -11.09 -3.12 -8.93
CA SER A 92 -10.73 -3.23 -10.34
C SER A 92 -9.27 -2.85 -10.54
N GLN A 93 -8.58 -3.53 -11.46
CA GLN A 93 -7.19 -3.21 -11.75
C GLN A 93 -7.03 -1.78 -12.26
N TYR A 94 -8.01 -1.29 -13.00
CA TYR A 94 -7.99 0.08 -13.50
C TYR A 94 -7.95 1.10 -12.35
N ILE A 95 -8.84 0.95 -11.38
CA ILE A 95 -8.90 1.87 -10.23
C ILE A 95 -7.63 1.77 -9.40
N GLN A 96 -7.15 0.54 -9.14
CA GLN A 96 -5.89 0.33 -8.41
C GLN A 96 -4.73 1.08 -9.07
N GLN A 97 -4.58 0.92 -10.39
CA GLN A 97 -3.50 1.56 -11.13
C GLN A 97 -3.64 3.08 -11.15
N GLU A 98 -4.87 3.59 -11.31
CA GLU A 98 -5.10 5.03 -11.31
C GLU A 98 -4.71 5.66 -9.98
N ILE A 99 -5.04 5.02 -8.85
CA ILE A 99 -4.69 5.53 -7.53
C ILE A 99 -3.17 5.45 -7.31
N LEU A 100 -2.55 4.32 -7.63
CA LEU A 100 -1.10 4.15 -7.49
C LEU A 100 -0.34 5.19 -8.32
N GLN A 101 -0.69 5.34 -9.60
CA GLN A 101 -0.03 6.30 -10.48
C GLN A 101 -0.22 7.73 -10.00
N PHE A 102 -1.40 8.05 -9.50
CA PHE A 102 -1.66 9.38 -8.98
C PHE A 102 -0.71 9.73 -7.83
N PHE A 103 -0.59 8.84 -6.83
CA PHE A 103 0.27 9.12 -5.67
C PHE A 103 1.75 9.03 -6.00
N LEU A 104 2.15 8.22 -6.97
CA LEU A 104 3.53 8.27 -7.49
C LEU A 104 3.85 9.66 -8.04
N GLY A 105 2.89 10.28 -8.72
CA GLY A 105 3.02 11.66 -9.21
C GLY A 105 3.03 12.70 -8.09
N GLN A 106 2.56 12.36 -6.89
CA GLN A 106 2.54 13.25 -5.73
C GLN A 106 3.77 13.09 -4.83
N GLY A 107 4.76 12.34 -5.26
CA GLY A 107 6.01 12.19 -4.52
C GLY A 107 6.12 10.92 -3.69
N CYS A 108 5.16 10.01 -3.77
CA CYS A 108 5.32 8.69 -3.18
C CYS A 108 6.19 7.82 -4.09
N ARG A 109 6.88 6.85 -3.49
CA ARG A 109 7.69 5.88 -4.22
C ARG A 109 7.09 4.49 -4.04
N MET A 110 7.12 3.67 -5.09
CA MET A 110 6.68 2.28 -4.95
C MET A 110 7.55 1.55 -3.92
N ALA A 111 6.91 0.89 -2.98
CA ALA A 111 7.60 0.07 -2.00
C ALA A 111 8.27 -1.12 -2.70
N ARG A 112 9.46 -1.48 -2.21
CA ARG A 112 10.12 -2.71 -2.60
C ARG A 112 9.50 -3.89 -1.87
N ALA A 113 9.71 -5.10 -2.39
CA ALA A 113 9.24 -6.31 -1.70
C ALA A 113 9.75 -6.34 -0.27
N GLY A 114 8.83 -6.47 0.70
CA GLY A 114 9.17 -6.52 2.12
C GLY A 114 9.55 -5.18 2.75
N GLU A 115 9.42 -4.08 2.05
CA GLU A 115 9.88 -2.79 2.58
C GLU A 115 9.06 -2.29 3.77
N PHE A 116 7.75 -2.54 3.81
CA PHE A 116 6.96 -2.20 5.01
C PHE A 116 7.47 -2.97 6.23
N THR A 117 7.80 -4.24 6.06
CA THR A 117 8.36 -5.08 7.13
C THR A 117 9.74 -4.58 7.55
N LEU A 118 10.58 -4.21 6.59
CA LEU A 118 11.89 -3.65 6.88
C LEU A 118 11.74 -2.38 7.74
N ARG A 119 10.84 -1.49 7.38
CA ARG A 119 10.59 -0.27 8.15
C ARG A 119 10.06 -0.57 9.55
N ALA A 120 9.19 -1.57 9.67
CA ALA A 120 8.71 -2.02 10.98
C ALA A 120 9.87 -2.48 11.87
N PHE A 121 10.78 -3.26 11.32
CA PHE A 121 11.98 -3.70 12.03
C PHE A 121 12.87 -2.51 12.42
N LEU A 122 13.15 -1.61 11.49
CA LEU A 122 14.00 -0.44 11.75
C LEU A 122 13.42 0.48 12.81
N HIS A 123 12.10 0.53 12.94
CA HIS A 123 11.42 1.35 13.96
C HIS A 123 11.08 0.56 15.22
N GLY A 124 11.64 -0.64 15.39
CA GLY A 124 11.48 -1.42 16.60
C GLY A 124 10.11 -2.04 16.80
N LYS A 125 9.31 -2.17 15.74
CA LYS A 125 7.96 -2.75 15.82
C LYS A 125 7.96 -4.27 15.78
N MET A 126 9.06 -4.87 15.37
CA MET A 126 9.24 -6.32 15.40
C MET A 126 10.70 -6.65 15.64
N ASP A 127 10.97 -7.84 16.18
CA ASP A 127 12.34 -8.29 16.39
C ASP A 127 12.92 -8.90 15.11
N LEU A 128 14.22 -9.20 15.16
CA LEU A 128 14.93 -9.74 14.00
C LEU A 128 14.35 -11.09 13.54
N SER A 129 13.97 -11.95 14.49
CA SER A 129 13.38 -13.25 14.15
C SER A 129 12.06 -13.11 13.39
N GLN A 130 11.22 -12.18 13.83
CA GLN A 130 9.95 -11.89 13.14
C GLN A 130 10.20 -11.33 11.73
N ALA A 131 11.15 -10.40 11.60
CA ALA A 131 11.51 -9.83 10.31
C ALA A 131 12.07 -10.87 9.35
N GLU A 132 12.93 -11.76 9.84
CA GLU A 132 13.48 -12.86 9.05
C GLU A 132 12.39 -13.81 8.59
N ALA A 133 11.43 -14.15 9.46
CA ALA A 133 10.32 -15.04 9.10
C ALA A 133 9.48 -14.45 7.97
N VAL A 134 9.19 -13.15 8.01
CA VAL A 134 8.44 -12.47 6.94
C VAL A 134 9.26 -12.43 5.66
N ALA A 135 10.56 -12.12 5.75
CA ALA A 135 11.46 -12.12 4.60
C ALA A 135 11.52 -13.49 3.92
N ASP A 136 11.59 -14.56 4.71
CA ASP A 136 11.61 -15.94 4.18
C ASP A 136 10.29 -16.26 3.48
N LEU A 137 9.15 -15.83 4.02
CA LEU A 137 7.84 -16.00 3.39
C LEU A 137 7.77 -15.29 2.04
N ILE A 138 8.24 -14.07 1.96
CA ILE A 138 8.27 -13.27 0.72
C ILE A 138 9.16 -13.96 -0.32
N ALA A 139 10.34 -14.42 0.10
CA ALA A 139 11.26 -15.14 -0.79
C ALA A 139 10.64 -16.43 -1.30
N SER A 140 9.95 -17.19 -0.45
CA SER A 140 9.26 -18.43 -0.83
C SER A 140 8.16 -18.17 -1.85
N GLU A 141 7.36 -17.13 -1.66
CA GLU A 141 6.32 -16.75 -2.61
C GLU A 141 6.91 -16.37 -3.96
N ASN A 142 7.98 -15.58 -3.97
CA ASN A 142 8.65 -15.18 -5.20
C ASN A 142 9.25 -16.38 -5.93
N GLU A 143 9.86 -17.31 -5.21
CA GLU A 143 10.41 -18.54 -5.77
C GLU A 143 9.30 -19.42 -6.36
N ALA A 144 8.21 -19.61 -5.62
CA ALA A 144 7.07 -20.39 -6.09
C ALA A 144 6.45 -19.76 -7.35
N SER A 145 6.31 -18.45 -7.37
CA SER A 145 5.81 -17.72 -8.55
C SER A 145 6.72 -17.89 -9.75
N HIS A 146 8.04 -17.85 -9.52
CA HIS A 146 9.03 -18.04 -10.58
C HIS A 146 8.97 -19.47 -11.15
N LEU A 147 8.90 -20.46 -10.29
CA LEU A 147 8.78 -21.87 -10.71
C LEU A 147 7.48 -22.10 -11.49
N LEU A 148 6.38 -21.51 -11.06
CA LEU A 148 5.12 -21.61 -11.77
C LEU A 148 5.21 -20.99 -13.16
N ALA A 149 5.83 -19.83 -13.29
CA ALA A 149 6.03 -19.18 -14.57
C ALA A 149 6.87 -20.04 -15.52
N LEU A 150 7.94 -20.67 -15.02
CA LEU A 150 8.76 -21.58 -15.80
C LEU A 150 7.96 -22.82 -16.24
N SER A 151 7.11 -23.36 -15.37
CA SER A 151 6.23 -24.47 -15.72
C SER A 151 5.28 -24.12 -16.83
N LEU A 152 4.69 -22.93 -16.80
CA LEU A 152 3.79 -22.47 -17.85
C LEU A 152 4.51 -22.30 -19.19
N ILE A 153 5.75 -21.82 -19.20
CA ILE A 153 6.56 -21.73 -20.40
C ILE A 153 6.79 -23.11 -20.99
N HIS A 154 7.13 -24.09 -20.18
CA HIS A 154 7.35 -25.48 -20.64
C HIS A 154 6.07 -26.10 -21.21
N ILE A 155 4.92 -25.82 -20.63
CA ILE A 155 3.64 -26.35 -21.11
C ILE A 155 3.28 -25.73 -22.46
N SER A 156 3.60 -24.46 -22.69
CA SER A 156 3.27 -23.76 -23.92
C SER A 156 4.22 -24.04 -25.09
N GLU A 157 5.36 -24.65 -24.82
CA GLU A 157 6.32 -25.01 -25.88
C GLU A 157 5.89 -26.29 -26.60
N PRO A 158 6.12 -26.38 -27.92
CA PRO A 158 5.85 -27.62 -28.64
C PRO A 158 6.64 -28.78 -28.10
N THR A 159 6.03 -29.95 -28.15
CA THR A 159 6.69 -31.19 -27.73
C THR A 159 7.90 -31.47 -28.59
N ARG A 160 8.93 -31.91 -27.99
CA ARG A 160 10.17 -32.30 -28.65
C ARG A 160 10.30 -33.80 -28.76
#